data_35ce207f99bd5ad54799198f9043bb5b
#
_entry.id   35ce207f99bd5ad54799198f9043bb5b
#
_cell.length_a   1.000
_cell.length_b   1.000
_cell.length_c   1.000
_cell.angle_alpha   90.00
_cell.angle_beta   90.00
_cell.angle_gamma   90.00
#
_symmetry.space_group_name_H-M   'P 1'
#
loop_
_entity.id
_entity.type
_entity.pdbx_description
1 polymer ?
#
loop_
_entity_poly.entity_id
_entity_poly.type
_entity_poly.pdbx_seq_one_letter_code
_entity_poly.pdbx_strand_id
1 'polypeptide(L)'
;MRIRQVFFGSLVVVLFIGFLSVGCKKSSSSTGSGTFSATVSDTAFTPGDVAGIYVSADQAWSILAYQIKAGDTISFDINIYLPFTVNQPIAPNFSNILYQNAMGEPYYNAIGHTPNLAITVTSVDSVNHNIAGTFSGSLYDENGSGDSVVVTNGKFNTSYSVQ
;
A
#
# COMPACT_ATOMS: atom_id res chain seq x y z
N MET A 1 1.22 -77.65 22.93
CA MET A 1 1.89 -76.63 22.12
C MET A 1 1.93 -75.36 22.97
N ARG A 2 3.11 -74.93 23.42
CA ARG A 2 3.30 -73.88 24.45
C ARG A 2 3.56 -72.55 23.76
N ILE A 3 2.72 -71.58 24.00
CA ILE A 3 2.89 -70.19 23.53
C ILE A 3 3.65 -69.46 24.64
N ARG A 4 4.88 -69.03 24.34
CA ARG A 4 5.68 -68.16 25.20
C ARG A 4 5.24 -66.69 25.00
N GLN A 5 4.77 -66.11 26.07
CA GLN A 5 4.61 -64.69 26.16
C GLN A 5 5.99 -64.02 26.33
N VAL A 6 6.30 -63.10 25.44
CA VAL A 6 7.47 -62.23 25.57
C VAL A 6 6.95 -60.87 26.01
N PHE A 7 7.23 -60.55 27.28
CA PHE A 7 7.07 -59.20 27.80
C PHE A 7 8.15 -58.29 27.19
N PHE A 8 7.79 -57.36 26.39
CA PHE A 8 8.67 -56.25 26.04
C PHE A 8 8.29 -55.03 26.84
N GLY A 9 9.29 -54.59 27.60
CA GLY A 9 9.17 -53.46 28.51
C GLY A 9 8.84 -52.13 27.84
N SER A 10 8.00 -51.41 28.51
CA SER A 10 7.59 -50.04 28.21
C SER A 10 8.78 -49.10 28.45
N LEU A 11 9.43 -48.68 27.39
CA LEU A 11 10.39 -47.57 27.43
C LEU A 11 9.60 -46.24 27.22
N VAL A 12 9.27 -45.59 28.32
CA VAL A 12 8.69 -44.26 28.31
C VAL A 12 9.79 -43.26 27.90
N VAL A 13 9.83 -42.92 26.63
CA VAL A 13 10.64 -41.79 26.15
C VAL A 13 9.82 -40.52 26.37
N VAL A 14 10.14 -39.83 27.46
CA VAL A 14 9.66 -38.49 27.71
C VAL A 14 10.37 -37.55 26.75
N LEU A 15 9.74 -37.27 25.63
CA LEU A 15 10.21 -36.28 24.67
C LEU A 15 9.92 -34.88 25.24
N PHE A 16 10.94 -34.26 25.82
CA PHE A 16 10.91 -32.84 26.19
C PHE A 16 10.82 -32.03 24.89
N ILE A 17 9.61 -31.70 24.49
CA ILE A 17 9.38 -30.69 23.43
C ILE A 17 9.70 -29.33 24.05
N GLY A 18 10.96 -28.89 23.89
CA GLY A 18 11.37 -27.55 24.17
C GLY A 18 10.58 -26.62 23.24
N PHE A 19 9.62 -25.88 23.79
CA PHE A 19 9.01 -24.74 23.15
C PHE A 19 10.10 -23.69 22.90
N LEU A 20 10.74 -23.78 21.74
CA LEU A 20 11.44 -22.63 21.16
C LEU A 20 10.36 -21.59 20.84
N SER A 21 10.11 -20.72 21.79
CA SER A 21 9.44 -19.46 21.54
C SER A 21 10.29 -18.68 20.54
N VAL A 22 10.07 -18.95 19.25
CA VAL A 22 10.48 -18.04 18.19
C VAL A 22 9.69 -16.77 18.47
N GLY A 23 10.31 -15.87 19.23
CA GLY A 23 9.82 -14.52 19.38
C GLY A 23 9.77 -13.95 17.97
N CYS A 24 8.58 -13.93 17.37
CA CYS A 24 8.32 -13.02 16.27
C CYS A 24 8.71 -11.64 16.80
N LYS A 25 9.89 -11.16 16.43
CA LYS A 25 10.18 -9.73 16.45
C LYS A 25 9.05 -9.14 15.62
N LYS A 26 8.04 -8.60 16.31
CA LYS A 26 7.10 -7.68 15.72
C LYS A 26 7.99 -6.58 15.13
N SER A 27 8.28 -6.69 13.83
CA SER A 27 8.84 -5.56 13.11
C SER A 27 7.85 -4.46 13.40
N SER A 28 8.25 -3.49 14.21
CA SER A 28 7.53 -2.25 14.33
C SER A 28 7.51 -1.72 12.90
N SER A 29 6.38 -1.94 12.21
CA SER A 29 6.06 -1.14 11.06
C SER A 29 6.16 0.28 11.58
N SER A 30 7.19 1.01 11.15
CA SER A 30 7.26 2.44 11.37
C SER A 30 5.94 2.94 10.81
N THR A 31 5.03 3.34 11.70
CA THR A 31 3.88 4.16 11.32
C THR A 31 4.49 5.34 10.60
N GLY A 32 4.40 5.32 9.26
CA GLY A 32 4.97 6.35 8.44
C GLY A 32 4.38 7.67 8.89
N SER A 33 5.22 8.56 9.44
CA SER A 33 4.79 9.90 9.79
C SER A 33 4.62 10.68 8.49
N GLY A 34 3.48 10.51 7.85
CA GLY A 34 3.15 11.18 6.60
C GLY A 34 1.87 11.99 6.72
N THR A 35 1.71 12.94 5.83
CA THR A 35 0.44 13.63 5.60
C THR A 35 -0.07 13.24 4.21
N PHE A 36 -1.35 12.99 4.14
CA PHE A 36 -2.05 12.73 2.89
C PHE A 36 -3.44 13.34 2.99
N SER A 37 -3.89 13.95 1.93
CA SER A 37 -5.26 14.47 1.83
C SER A 37 -5.72 14.48 0.38
N ALA A 38 -7.01 14.28 0.17
CA ALA A 38 -7.66 14.43 -1.13
C ALA A 38 -9.13 14.78 -0.94
N THR A 39 -9.77 15.26 -2.00
CA THR A 39 -11.23 15.34 -2.10
C THR A 39 -11.66 14.37 -3.20
N VAL A 40 -12.54 13.43 -2.87
CA VAL A 40 -13.06 12.41 -3.80
C VAL A 40 -14.55 12.67 -3.98
N SER A 41 -14.98 13.08 -5.17
CA SER A 41 -16.38 13.43 -5.47
C SER A 41 -17.01 14.28 -4.37
N ASP A 42 -16.35 15.42 -4.05
CA ASP A 42 -16.73 16.40 -3.02
C ASP A 42 -16.64 15.92 -1.56
N THR A 43 -16.17 14.69 -1.32
CA THR A 43 -15.96 14.15 0.02
C THR A 43 -14.49 14.20 0.40
N ALA A 44 -14.19 14.79 1.55
CA ALA A 44 -12.81 14.81 2.07
C ALA A 44 -12.34 13.40 2.46
N PHE A 45 -11.16 13.01 1.96
CA PHE A 45 -10.44 11.82 2.37
C PHE A 45 -9.26 12.26 3.26
N THR A 46 -9.28 11.76 4.50
CA THR A 46 -8.22 11.99 5.49
C THR A 46 -7.82 10.63 6.05
N PRO A 47 -6.70 10.05 5.63
CA PRO A 47 -6.29 8.72 6.07
C PRO A 47 -5.84 8.72 7.53
N GLY A 48 -5.96 7.54 8.17
CA GLY A 48 -5.39 7.26 9.48
C GLY A 48 -3.91 6.92 9.40
N ASP A 49 -3.50 6.31 8.28
CA ASP A 49 -2.12 5.88 8.05
C ASP A 49 -1.66 6.19 6.62
N VAL A 50 -0.39 6.56 6.50
CA VAL A 50 0.29 6.82 5.22
C VAL A 50 1.65 6.14 5.23
N ALA A 51 1.98 5.41 4.18
CA ALA A 51 3.26 4.74 4.03
C ALA A 51 3.85 5.00 2.63
N GLY A 52 5.16 5.15 2.55
CA GLY A 52 5.90 5.21 1.30
C GLY A 52 6.87 4.03 1.19
N ILE A 53 7.03 3.51 -0.01
CA ILE A 53 8.00 2.48 -0.36
C ILE A 53 8.71 2.92 -1.64
N TYR A 54 10.02 2.84 -1.67
CA TYR A 54 10.81 2.93 -2.89
C TYR A 54 11.37 1.56 -3.25
N VAL A 55 10.96 1.04 -4.39
CA VAL A 55 11.46 -0.24 -4.94
C VAL A 55 12.60 0.09 -5.91
N SER A 56 13.83 -0.19 -5.49
CA SER A 56 15.03 0.19 -6.25
C SER A 56 15.17 -0.58 -7.57
N ALA A 57 14.72 -1.83 -7.62
CA ALA A 57 14.74 -2.66 -8.83
C ALA A 57 13.82 -2.10 -9.93
N ASP A 58 12.68 -1.55 -9.56
CA ASP A 58 11.68 -1.00 -10.47
C ASP A 58 11.82 0.52 -10.65
N GLN A 59 12.70 1.15 -9.87
CA GLN A 59 12.86 2.61 -9.82
C GLN A 59 11.52 3.32 -9.60
N ALA A 60 10.74 2.82 -8.64
CA ALA A 60 9.38 3.25 -8.41
C ALA A 60 9.12 3.59 -6.94
N TRP A 61 8.28 4.60 -6.69
CA TRP A 61 7.67 4.86 -5.39
C TRP A 61 6.24 4.38 -5.41
N SER A 62 5.81 3.73 -4.31
CA SER A 62 4.41 3.47 -3.98
C SER A 62 4.06 4.25 -2.72
N ILE A 63 3.04 5.09 -2.79
CA ILE A 63 2.50 5.86 -1.66
C ILE A 63 1.12 5.29 -1.35
N LEU A 64 1.02 4.65 -0.19
CA LEU A 64 -0.20 4.02 0.31
C LEU A 64 -0.82 4.90 1.38
N ALA A 65 -2.11 5.15 1.26
CA ALA A 65 -2.89 5.87 2.27
C ALA A 65 -4.21 5.15 2.48
N TYR A 66 -4.59 4.89 3.73
CA TYR A 66 -5.84 4.21 4.02
C TYR A 66 -6.57 4.82 5.21
N GLN A 67 -7.90 4.75 5.14
CA GLN A 67 -8.83 5.18 6.15
C GLN A 67 -9.78 4.03 6.47
N ILE A 68 -9.98 3.74 7.75
CA ILE A 68 -11.03 2.82 8.20
C ILE A 68 -12.21 3.67 8.66
N LYS A 69 -13.37 3.47 8.04
CA LYS A 69 -14.61 4.18 8.37
C LYS A 69 -15.76 3.19 8.50
N ALA A 70 -16.35 3.12 9.68
CA ALA A 70 -17.46 2.19 10.00
C ALA A 70 -17.15 0.70 9.74
N GLY A 71 -15.87 0.30 9.76
CA GLY A 71 -15.43 -1.07 9.47
C GLY A 71 -14.97 -1.30 8.04
N ASP A 72 -15.24 -0.39 7.13
CA ASP A 72 -14.82 -0.45 5.73
C ASP A 72 -13.46 0.25 5.54
N THR A 73 -12.66 -0.26 4.62
CA THR A 73 -11.37 0.31 4.27
C THR A 73 -11.49 1.10 2.97
N ILE A 74 -11.14 2.37 3.04
CA ILE A 74 -10.98 3.24 1.86
C ILE A 74 -9.47 3.47 1.67
N SER A 75 -8.95 3.33 0.46
CA SER A 75 -7.51 3.46 0.22
C SER A 75 -7.16 4.19 -1.06
N PHE A 76 -5.97 4.77 -1.05
CA PHE A 76 -5.23 5.21 -2.24
C PHE A 76 -3.92 4.45 -2.34
N ASP A 77 -3.54 4.09 -3.56
CA ASP A 77 -2.21 3.64 -3.94
C ASP A 77 -1.75 4.50 -5.13
N ILE A 78 -0.69 5.29 -4.93
CA ILE A 78 -0.11 6.14 -5.96
C ILE A 78 1.25 5.57 -6.32
N ASN A 79 1.40 5.11 -7.55
CA ASN A 79 2.66 4.59 -8.06
C ASN A 79 3.30 5.61 -9.02
N ILE A 80 4.59 5.89 -8.81
CA ILE A 80 5.38 6.88 -9.54
C ILE A 80 6.67 6.21 -10.01
N TYR A 81 6.92 6.20 -11.29
CA TYR A 81 8.09 5.58 -11.92
C TYR A 81 9.07 6.62 -12.42
N LEU A 82 10.36 6.31 -12.40
CA LEU A 82 11.36 7.14 -13.07
C LEU A 82 11.32 6.91 -14.59
N PRO A 83 11.71 7.90 -15.40
CA PRO A 83 12.21 9.23 -14.97
C PRO A 83 11.07 10.24 -14.77
N PHE A 84 11.22 11.12 -13.80
CA PHE A 84 10.42 12.34 -13.68
C PHE A 84 11.30 13.53 -13.27
N THR A 85 10.78 14.74 -13.43
CA THR A 85 11.43 15.98 -12.98
C THR A 85 10.61 16.59 -11.85
N VAL A 86 11.27 16.93 -10.74
CA VAL A 86 10.62 17.60 -9.59
C VAL A 86 9.99 18.92 -10.04
N ASN A 87 8.79 19.21 -9.54
CA ASN A 87 7.96 20.36 -9.90
C ASN A 87 7.48 20.39 -11.36
N GLN A 88 7.51 19.24 -12.05
CA GLN A 88 6.89 19.09 -13.37
C GLN A 88 5.83 17.98 -13.31
N PRO A 89 4.74 18.11 -14.07
CA PRO A 89 3.76 17.03 -14.20
C PRO A 89 4.42 15.75 -14.75
N ILE A 90 4.09 14.64 -14.14
CA ILE A 90 4.58 13.32 -14.56
C ILE A 90 3.70 12.85 -15.73
N ALA A 91 4.32 12.34 -16.78
CA ALA A 91 3.58 11.75 -17.89
C ALA A 91 2.75 10.54 -17.44
N PRO A 92 1.52 10.35 -17.94
CA PRO A 92 0.58 9.33 -17.46
C PRO A 92 1.08 7.89 -17.54
N ASN A 93 2.04 7.59 -18.42
CA ASN A 93 2.67 6.28 -18.53
C ASN A 93 3.74 6.01 -17.45
N PHE A 94 4.13 7.01 -16.67
CA PHE A 94 5.06 6.91 -15.55
C PHE A 94 4.39 7.09 -14.20
N SER A 95 3.06 7.03 -14.15
CA SER A 95 2.34 7.13 -12.88
C SER A 95 0.96 6.51 -12.99
N ASN A 96 0.48 5.98 -11.88
CA ASN A 96 -0.92 5.56 -11.76
C ASN A 96 -1.47 5.88 -10.36
N ILE A 97 -2.80 5.94 -10.28
CA ILE A 97 -3.54 6.02 -9.03
C ILE A 97 -4.58 4.91 -9.05
N LEU A 98 -4.60 4.14 -7.99
CA LEU A 98 -5.70 3.28 -7.61
C LEU A 98 -6.41 3.91 -6.41
N TYR A 99 -7.70 4.06 -6.48
CA TYR A 99 -8.58 4.39 -5.37
C TYR A 99 -9.54 3.23 -5.13
N GLN A 100 -9.68 2.79 -3.90
CA GLN A 100 -10.66 1.79 -3.51
C GLN A 100 -11.65 2.44 -2.55
N ASN A 101 -12.95 2.35 -2.89
CA ASN A 101 -14.03 2.90 -2.06
C ASN A 101 -14.38 1.98 -0.87
N ALA A 102 -15.31 2.40 -0.02
CA ALA A 102 -15.75 1.64 1.15
C ALA A 102 -16.38 0.27 0.81
N MET A 103 -16.89 0.07 -0.40
CA MET A 103 -17.44 -1.20 -0.88
C MET A 103 -16.38 -2.15 -1.45
N GLY A 104 -15.11 -1.71 -1.47
CA GLY A 104 -14.00 -2.45 -2.04
C GLY A 104 -13.91 -2.35 -3.56
N GLU A 105 -14.65 -1.43 -4.19
CA GLU A 105 -14.63 -1.23 -5.63
C GLU A 105 -13.39 -0.41 -6.03
N PRO A 106 -12.57 -0.91 -6.98
CA PRO A 106 -11.39 -0.22 -7.45
C PRO A 106 -11.68 0.75 -8.59
N TYR A 107 -11.04 1.92 -8.55
CA TYR A 107 -11.08 2.96 -9.57
C TYR A 107 -9.66 3.30 -10.02
N TYR A 108 -9.41 3.33 -11.32
CA TYR A 108 -8.09 3.56 -11.92
C TYR A 108 -8.09 4.78 -12.84
N ASN A 109 -6.90 5.34 -13.06
CA ASN A 109 -6.75 6.56 -13.86
C ASN A 109 -6.80 6.37 -15.38
N ALA A 110 -6.84 5.17 -15.93
CA ALA A 110 -6.58 5.00 -17.36
C ALA A 110 -7.29 3.85 -18.08
N ILE A 111 -8.26 3.20 -17.50
CA ILE A 111 -8.92 2.06 -18.18
C ILE A 111 -9.88 2.57 -19.25
N GLY A 112 -9.43 2.50 -20.52
CA GLY A 112 -10.27 2.83 -21.69
C GLY A 112 -10.62 4.31 -21.87
N HIS A 113 -10.04 5.22 -21.08
CA HIS A 113 -10.31 6.64 -21.10
C HIS A 113 -9.05 7.47 -21.35
N THR A 114 -9.20 8.67 -21.88
CA THR A 114 -8.08 9.60 -21.99
C THR A 114 -7.62 9.99 -20.59
N PRO A 115 -6.36 9.72 -20.21
CA PRO A 115 -5.88 10.07 -18.88
C PRO A 115 -5.95 11.57 -18.65
N ASN A 116 -6.67 12.02 -17.62
CA ASN A 116 -6.60 13.39 -17.13
C ASN A 116 -5.88 13.45 -15.78
N LEU A 117 -5.06 12.44 -15.50
CA LEU A 117 -4.26 12.34 -14.30
C LEU A 117 -3.14 13.38 -14.31
N ALA A 118 -3.05 14.17 -13.24
CA ALA A 118 -1.94 15.06 -12.97
C ALA A 118 -1.31 14.67 -11.64
N ILE A 119 -0.08 14.15 -11.69
CA ILE A 119 0.76 13.94 -10.51
C ILE A 119 2.00 14.81 -10.68
N THR A 120 2.37 15.51 -9.62
CA THR A 120 3.58 16.34 -9.57
C THR A 120 4.32 16.02 -8.29
N VAL A 121 5.53 15.48 -8.38
CA VAL A 121 6.44 15.36 -7.24
C VAL A 121 7.05 16.74 -6.98
N THR A 122 6.86 17.27 -5.78
CA THR A 122 7.35 18.60 -5.40
C THR A 122 8.70 18.54 -4.68
N SER A 123 9.01 17.41 -4.04
CA SER A 123 10.32 17.17 -3.45
C SER A 123 10.62 15.68 -3.29
N VAL A 124 11.90 15.34 -3.39
CA VAL A 124 12.46 14.03 -2.98
C VAL A 124 13.70 14.31 -2.14
N ASP A 125 13.70 13.84 -0.91
CA ASP A 125 14.85 13.87 -0.01
C ASP A 125 15.37 12.44 0.17
N SER A 126 16.44 12.10 -0.51
CA SER A 126 17.04 10.77 -0.45
C SER A 126 17.85 10.53 0.83
N VAL A 127 18.19 11.58 1.57
CA VAL A 127 18.93 11.48 2.83
C VAL A 127 18.00 11.14 3.98
N ASN A 128 16.84 11.83 4.04
CA ASN A 128 15.82 11.59 5.07
C ASN A 128 14.72 10.64 4.57
N HIS A 129 14.85 10.08 3.38
CA HIS A 129 13.88 9.20 2.74
C HIS A 129 12.47 9.77 2.78
N ASN A 130 12.29 10.96 2.22
CA ASN A 130 11.00 11.63 2.17
C ASN A 130 10.63 11.98 0.72
N ILE A 131 9.35 11.84 0.39
CA ILE A 131 8.78 12.25 -0.89
C ILE A 131 7.50 13.04 -0.66
N ALA A 132 7.34 14.13 -1.40
CA ALA A 132 6.13 14.95 -1.36
C ALA A 132 5.64 15.30 -2.76
N GLY A 133 4.33 15.51 -2.88
CA GLY A 133 3.73 15.86 -4.16
C GLY A 133 2.25 16.19 -4.07
N THR A 134 1.69 16.48 -5.25
CA THR A 134 0.27 16.75 -5.46
C THR A 134 -0.30 15.86 -6.53
N PHE A 135 -1.60 15.61 -6.49
CA PHE A 135 -2.29 14.82 -7.51
C PHE A 135 -3.75 15.23 -7.69
N SER A 136 -4.27 15.00 -8.89
CA SER A 136 -5.69 15.17 -9.22
C SER A 136 -6.01 14.39 -10.49
N GLY A 137 -7.27 14.10 -10.72
CA GLY A 137 -7.72 13.43 -11.95
C GLY A 137 -9.07 12.76 -11.81
N SER A 138 -9.55 12.16 -12.90
CA SER A 138 -10.69 11.27 -12.88
C SER A 138 -10.23 9.82 -12.86
N LEU A 139 -10.82 9.02 -12.00
CA LEU A 139 -10.58 7.60 -11.88
C LEU A 139 -11.86 6.87 -12.27
N TYR A 140 -11.73 5.76 -12.97
CA TYR A 140 -12.83 5.02 -13.59
C TYR A 140 -12.90 3.62 -13.00
N ASP A 141 -14.12 3.12 -12.85
CA ASP A 141 -14.36 1.74 -12.40
C ASP A 141 -13.71 0.72 -13.36
N GLU A 142 -13.00 -0.23 -12.79
CA GLU A 142 -12.33 -1.32 -13.52
C GLU A 142 -13.31 -2.21 -14.28
N ASN A 143 -14.53 -2.37 -13.78
CA ASN A 143 -15.53 -3.25 -14.36
C ASN A 143 -16.22 -2.66 -15.61
N GLY A 144 -15.87 -1.43 -15.99
CA GLY A 144 -16.42 -0.78 -17.17
C GLY A 144 -17.89 -0.39 -17.02
N SER A 145 -18.40 -0.23 -15.80
CA SER A 145 -19.76 0.28 -15.53
C SER A 145 -19.97 1.69 -16.07
N GLY A 146 -18.88 2.41 -16.34
CA GLY A 146 -18.89 3.81 -16.72
C GLY A 146 -18.88 4.76 -15.52
N ASP A 147 -18.88 4.22 -14.30
CA ASP A 147 -18.77 5.02 -13.09
C ASP A 147 -17.39 5.64 -12.96
N SER A 148 -17.35 6.83 -12.40
CA SER A 148 -16.09 7.53 -12.19
C SER A 148 -16.13 8.36 -10.90
N VAL A 149 -14.96 8.57 -10.34
CA VAL A 149 -14.76 9.50 -9.23
C VAL A 149 -13.77 10.57 -9.63
N VAL A 150 -14.04 11.81 -9.21
CA VAL A 150 -13.13 12.94 -9.44
C VAL A 150 -12.32 13.17 -8.18
N VAL A 151 -10.99 13.15 -8.34
CA VAL A 151 -10.05 13.44 -7.26
C VAL A 151 -9.48 14.84 -7.46
N THR A 152 -9.61 15.67 -6.43
CA THR A 152 -9.09 17.04 -6.41
C THR A 152 -8.31 17.31 -5.13
N ASN A 153 -7.49 18.37 -5.13
CA ASN A 153 -6.73 18.83 -3.97
C ASN A 153 -5.85 17.73 -3.32
N GLY A 154 -5.48 16.73 -4.10
CA GLY A 154 -4.63 15.64 -3.62
C GLY A 154 -3.24 16.14 -3.24
N LYS A 155 -2.77 15.75 -2.04
CA LYS A 155 -1.43 16.06 -1.52
C LYS A 155 -0.91 14.87 -0.74
N PHE A 156 0.38 14.61 -0.87
CA PHE A 156 1.10 13.67 -0.04
C PHE A 156 2.45 14.24 0.38
N ASN A 157 2.87 13.88 1.59
CA ASN A 157 4.22 14.09 2.11
C ASN A 157 4.48 12.97 3.11
N THR A 158 5.35 12.03 2.76
CA THR A 158 5.58 10.83 3.57
C THR A 158 7.03 10.38 3.51
N SER A 159 7.49 9.78 4.60
CA SER A 159 8.72 9.01 4.57
C SER A 159 8.53 7.72 3.79
N TYR A 160 9.60 7.22 3.17
CA TYR A 160 9.59 5.93 2.48
C TYR A 160 10.71 5.00 2.96
N SER A 161 10.42 3.70 2.93
CA SER A 161 11.43 2.66 3.06
C SER A 161 12.00 2.29 1.69
N VAL A 162 13.25 1.86 1.65
CA VAL A 162 13.92 1.36 0.43
C VAL A 162 13.91 -0.16 0.45
N GLN A 163 13.50 -0.78 -0.67
CA GLN A 163 13.48 -2.21 -0.89
C GLN A 163 14.30 -2.60 -2.14
#